data_bf005a29b46095c0f4b34758a48557fa
#
_entry.id   bf005a29b46095c0f4b34758a48557fa
#
_cell.length_a   1.000
_cell.length_b   1.000
_cell.length_c   1.000
_cell.angle_alpha   90.00
_cell.angle_beta   90.00
_cell.angle_gamma   90.00
#
_symmetry.space_group_name_H-M   'P 1'
#
loop_
_entity.id
_entity.type
_entity.pdbx_description
1 polymer ?
#
loop_
_entity_poly.entity_id
_entity_poly.type
_entity_poly.pdbx_seq_one_letter_code
_entity_poly.pdbx_strand_id
1 'polypeptide(L)'
;MKSSLDPKCTMGEPSTWRFNKAVHSAYVLGLPIPEDQVLVEYVYVAEDGYSLHSKCRKLNFVPSKPSDVPDWSYAANFPVEDRFLKPAVIYKDPFRQGNHKLVLCEVYANDWTPAPRNFRHNCQDTMEKQEVTSVTPWFGLEQEYSIIDVSNRPLGWPSSFMPQPNTPIHHDAVGMHKAFGRDLYEAHLFACLYAGINISGGNAEACPGQWEFQVGPSEGLKASDDLWMARYILHRLSEEFGVAVSFHPKLIPGGAGACGGHVNFSTSPMRQEGGINHIKAAMPLLARTHKQFLPLCDAHGGADNVSRLMGFFCTASVEFKWGIEDRDATIRIPRQVALEGKGFLEDRRPAANFDPYLVTDALVRVVVLGHETLQNPYAEPRVVKLAVDLSKVKLDD
;
A
#
# COMPACT_ATOMS: atom_id res chain seq x y z
N MET A 1 20.93 -7.62 -25.83
CA MET A 1 20.60 -8.32 -24.58
C MET A 1 19.07 -8.37 -24.48
N LYS A 2 18.49 -9.56 -24.52
CA LYS A 2 17.03 -9.75 -24.59
C LYS A 2 16.45 -9.60 -23.19
N SER A 3 15.60 -8.60 -23.00
CA SER A 3 14.76 -8.49 -21.82
C SER A 3 13.79 -9.67 -21.80
N SER A 4 13.87 -10.51 -20.79
CA SER A 4 12.86 -11.53 -20.50
C SER A 4 11.61 -10.83 -20.00
N LEU A 5 10.72 -10.46 -20.90
CA LEU A 5 9.34 -10.18 -20.57
C LEU A 5 8.72 -11.48 -20.05
N ASP A 6 8.04 -11.39 -18.91
CA ASP A 6 7.20 -12.41 -18.33
C ASP A 6 6.33 -13.10 -19.39
N PRO A 7 6.14 -14.43 -19.29
CA PRO A 7 5.27 -15.14 -20.20
C PRO A 7 3.88 -14.50 -20.10
N LYS A 8 3.43 -13.98 -21.23
CA LYS A 8 2.10 -13.43 -21.46
C LYS A 8 1.05 -14.23 -20.71
N CYS A 9 0.60 -13.74 -19.57
CA CYS A 9 -0.76 -13.98 -19.19
C CYS A 9 -1.59 -13.27 -20.27
N THR A 10 -1.86 -13.96 -21.37
CA THR A 10 -2.88 -13.54 -22.30
C THR A 10 -4.18 -13.59 -21.50
N MET A 11 -4.55 -12.43 -20.94
CA MET A 11 -5.92 -12.23 -20.54
C MET A 11 -6.72 -12.54 -21.78
N GLY A 12 -7.43 -13.65 -21.75
CA GLY A 12 -8.35 -14.01 -22.82
C GLY A 12 -9.25 -12.81 -23.11
N GLU A 13 -9.79 -12.75 -24.30
CA GLU A 13 -10.85 -11.78 -24.66
C GLU A 13 -11.75 -11.58 -23.45
N PRO A 14 -12.18 -10.34 -23.11
CA PRO A 14 -12.97 -10.07 -21.93
C PRO A 14 -14.10 -11.09 -21.89
N SER A 15 -13.95 -12.04 -20.98
CA SER A 15 -14.81 -13.22 -20.97
C SER A 15 -16.23 -12.71 -20.87
N THR A 16 -17.10 -13.21 -21.72
CA THR A 16 -18.55 -12.98 -21.69
C THR A 16 -19.19 -13.45 -20.37
N TRP A 17 -18.37 -13.97 -19.43
CA TRP A 17 -18.75 -14.40 -18.10
C TRP A 17 -19.03 -13.17 -17.22
N ARG A 18 -20.20 -12.57 -17.42
CA ARG A 18 -20.73 -11.60 -16.47
C ARG A 18 -21.57 -12.35 -15.47
N PHE A 19 -21.00 -12.61 -14.29
CA PHE A 19 -21.80 -13.12 -13.18
C PHE A 19 -22.90 -12.13 -12.84
N ASN A 20 -24.11 -12.64 -12.57
CA ASN A 20 -25.21 -11.79 -12.15
C ASN A 20 -25.03 -11.39 -10.68
N LYS A 21 -24.60 -10.16 -10.45
CA LYS A 21 -24.36 -9.61 -9.11
C LYS A 21 -25.60 -9.63 -8.22
N ALA A 22 -26.81 -9.51 -8.79
CA ALA A 22 -28.04 -9.61 -8.01
C ALA A 22 -28.22 -11.01 -7.42
N VAL A 23 -27.84 -12.06 -8.15
CA VAL A 23 -27.85 -13.43 -7.63
C VAL A 23 -26.79 -13.57 -6.52
N HIS A 24 -25.58 -13.09 -6.74
CA HIS A 24 -24.53 -13.12 -5.72
C HIS A 24 -25.00 -12.42 -4.42
N SER A 25 -25.54 -11.19 -4.54
CA SER A 25 -26.03 -10.42 -3.38
C SER A 25 -27.17 -11.13 -2.66
N ALA A 26 -28.06 -11.80 -3.37
CA ALA A 26 -29.15 -12.58 -2.75
C ALA A 26 -28.62 -13.72 -1.86
N TYR A 27 -27.51 -14.33 -2.22
CA TYR A 27 -26.88 -15.38 -1.41
C TYR A 27 -26.01 -14.80 -0.29
N VAL A 28 -25.19 -13.81 -0.57
CA VAL A 28 -24.22 -13.30 0.41
C VAL A 28 -24.88 -12.42 1.48
N LEU A 29 -25.84 -11.60 1.10
CA LEU A 29 -26.48 -10.66 2.00
C LEU A 29 -27.94 -11.05 2.38
N GLY A 30 -28.56 -11.94 1.62
CA GLY A 30 -29.97 -12.28 1.77
C GLY A 30 -30.23 -13.59 2.51
N LEU A 31 -29.25 -14.49 2.64
CA LEU A 31 -29.47 -15.74 3.36
C LEU A 31 -29.32 -15.55 4.87
N PRO A 32 -30.28 -16.04 5.69
CA PRO A 32 -30.12 -16.07 7.12
C PRO A 32 -29.05 -17.09 7.51
N ILE A 33 -28.03 -16.65 8.22
CA ILE A 33 -27.01 -17.52 8.81
C ILE A 33 -27.03 -17.35 10.33
N PRO A 34 -26.63 -18.39 11.13
CA PRO A 34 -26.52 -18.26 12.56
C PRO A 34 -25.54 -17.14 12.95
N GLU A 35 -25.92 -16.30 13.92
CA GLU A 35 -25.14 -15.12 14.31
C GLU A 35 -23.76 -15.45 14.88
N ASP A 36 -23.60 -16.65 15.45
CA ASP A 36 -22.34 -17.18 15.99
C ASP A 36 -21.44 -17.83 14.91
N GLN A 37 -21.93 -18.00 13.68
CA GLN A 37 -21.15 -18.53 12.58
C GLN A 37 -20.66 -17.42 11.67
N VAL A 38 -19.35 -17.20 11.66
CA VAL A 38 -18.75 -16.11 10.90
C VAL A 38 -17.69 -16.62 9.94
N LEU A 39 -17.58 -15.95 8.79
CA LEU A 39 -16.45 -16.08 7.89
C LEU A 39 -15.39 -15.03 8.25
N VAL A 40 -14.17 -15.49 8.37
CA VAL A 40 -12.99 -14.64 8.61
C VAL A 40 -12.05 -14.77 7.42
N GLU A 41 -11.79 -13.66 6.76
CA GLU A 41 -10.86 -13.55 5.64
C GLU A 41 -9.48 -13.17 6.17
N TYR A 42 -8.52 -14.07 6.04
CA TYR A 42 -7.11 -13.86 6.40
C TYR A 42 -6.42 -13.16 5.24
N VAL A 43 -6.09 -11.91 5.40
CA VAL A 43 -5.42 -11.07 4.41
C VAL A 43 -3.94 -10.97 4.77
N TYR A 44 -3.05 -11.17 3.81
CA TYR A 44 -1.60 -11.12 4.03
C TYR A 44 -0.85 -10.62 2.80
N VAL A 45 0.34 -10.08 3.04
CA VAL A 45 1.28 -9.71 1.98
C VAL A 45 2.12 -10.93 1.65
N ALA A 46 2.20 -11.27 0.37
CA ALA A 46 2.96 -12.43 -0.10
C ALA A 46 4.48 -12.22 0.03
N GLU A 47 5.26 -13.26 -0.27
CA GLU A 47 6.72 -13.25 -0.15
C GLU A 47 7.43 -12.29 -1.10
N ASP A 48 6.75 -11.79 -2.13
CA ASP A 48 7.26 -10.71 -2.99
C ASP A 48 7.29 -9.34 -2.28
N GLY A 49 6.57 -9.22 -1.14
CA GLY A 49 6.52 -8.03 -0.30
C GLY A 49 5.56 -6.95 -0.78
N TYR A 50 4.71 -7.22 -1.79
CA TYR A 50 3.74 -6.23 -2.28
C TYR A 50 2.41 -6.81 -2.76
N SER A 51 2.35 -8.09 -3.14
CA SER A 51 1.10 -8.72 -3.57
C SER A 51 0.24 -9.10 -2.37
N LEU A 52 -1.03 -8.70 -2.42
CA LEU A 52 -2.01 -9.06 -1.40
C LEU A 52 -2.68 -10.38 -1.77
N HIS A 53 -2.73 -11.27 -0.80
CA HIS A 53 -3.41 -12.55 -0.88
C HIS A 53 -4.42 -12.69 0.25
N SER A 54 -5.41 -13.56 0.05
CA SER A 54 -6.35 -13.89 1.12
C SER A 54 -6.87 -15.31 1.04
N LYS A 55 -7.35 -15.81 2.17
CA LYS A 55 -8.06 -17.07 2.28
C LYS A 55 -9.09 -17.00 3.40
N CYS A 56 -10.21 -17.71 3.23
CA CYS A 56 -11.37 -17.63 4.12
C CYS A 56 -11.51 -18.87 5.00
N ARG A 57 -11.87 -18.66 6.27
CA ARG A 57 -12.17 -19.72 7.24
C ARG A 57 -13.46 -19.42 8.00
N LYS A 58 -14.27 -20.46 8.24
CA LYS A 58 -15.43 -20.37 9.14
C LYS A 58 -15.00 -20.54 10.61
N LEU A 59 -15.50 -19.67 11.47
CA LEU A 59 -15.46 -19.82 12.93
C LEU A 59 -16.89 -20.02 13.46
N ASN A 60 -17.02 -20.72 14.60
CA ASN A 60 -18.28 -20.94 15.30
C ASN A 60 -18.48 -19.96 16.47
N PHE A 61 -17.87 -18.80 16.40
CA PHE A 61 -17.98 -17.69 17.34
C PHE A 61 -17.54 -16.40 16.64
N VAL A 62 -17.95 -15.26 17.18
CA VAL A 62 -17.56 -13.94 16.68
C VAL A 62 -16.27 -13.48 17.36
N PRO A 63 -15.14 -13.39 16.64
CA PRO A 63 -13.91 -12.89 17.24
C PRO A 63 -13.99 -11.38 17.47
N SER A 64 -13.50 -10.93 18.64
CA SER A 64 -13.49 -9.53 19.05
C SER A 64 -12.11 -8.87 18.94
N LYS A 65 -11.06 -9.64 18.99
CA LYS A 65 -9.65 -9.23 18.92
C LYS A 65 -8.84 -10.22 18.08
N PRO A 66 -7.68 -9.83 17.55
CA PRO A 66 -6.86 -10.70 16.72
C PRO A 66 -6.49 -12.03 17.38
N SER A 67 -6.22 -12.04 18.69
CA SER A 67 -5.88 -13.26 19.43
C SER A 67 -7.03 -14.27 19.59
N ASP A 68 -8.26 -13.91 19.26
CA ASP A 68 -9.38 -14.84 19.21
C ASP A 68 -9.38 -15.64 17.89
N VAL A 69 -8.70 -15.14 16.87
CA VAL A 69 -8.63 -15.77 15.54
C VAL A 69 -7.48 -16.76 15.51
N PRO A 70 -7.74 -18.05 15.20
CA PRO A 70 -6.68 -19.05 15.17
C PRO A 70 -5.62 -18.75 14.12
N ASP A 71 -4.35 -19.07 14.41
CA ASP A 71 -3.29 -19.11 13.40
C ASP A 71 -3.67 -20.08 12.29
N TRP A 72 -3.16 -19.82 11.09
CA TRP A 72 -3.39 -20.68 9.94
C TRP A 72 -2.12 -20.79 9.10
N SER A 73 -2.11 -21.69 8.10
CA SER A 73 -0.99 -21.87 7.19
C SER A 73 -1.41 -21.73 5.74
N TYR A 74 -0.45 -21.43 4.87
CA TYR A 74 -0.60 -21.49 3.43
C TYR A 74 0.68 -22.06 2.80
N ALA A 75 0.55 -22.66 1.62
CA ALA A 75 1.70 -23.09 0.84
C ALA A 75 2.29 -21.90 0.09
N ALA A 76 3.52 -21.56 0.40
CA ALA A 76 4.26 -20.53 -0.34
C ALA A 76 4.70 -21.04 -1.72
N ASN A 77 4.96 -20.12 -2.64
CA ASN A 77 5.43 -20.46 -3.99
C ASN A 77 6.83 -21.08 -3.93
N PHE A 78 7.08 -22.00 -4.82
CA PHE A 78 8.24 -22.86 -5.02
C PHE A 78 9.59 -22.38 -4.43
N PRO A 79 10.32 -23.23 -3.66
CA PRO A 79 9.88 -24.57 -3.27
C PRO A 79 8.67 -24.48 -2.34
N VAL A 80 7.76 -25.45 -2.43
CA VAL A 80 6.53 -25.50 -1.62
C VAL A 80 6.93 -25.68 -0.15
N GLU A 81 6.90 -24.58 0.58
CA GLU A 81 7.07 -24.56 2.03
C GLU A 81 5.82 -23.97 2.65
N ASP A 82 5.40 -24.52 3.76
CA ASP A 82 4.32 -23.91 4.53
C ASP A 82 4.81 -22.63 5.20
N ARG A 83 3.92 -21.65 5.23
CA ARG A 83 4.07 -20.43 6.00
C ARG A 83 2.90 -20.31 6.97
N PHE A 84 3.13 -19.67 8.10
CA PHE A 84 2.08 -19.41 9.08
C PHE A 84 1.56 -17.99 8.96
N LEU A 85 0.24 -17.87 9.08
CA LEU A 85 -0.48 -16.60 9.15
C LEU A 85 -0.86 -16.36 10.60
N LYS A 86 -0.30 -15.33 11.20
CA LYS A 86 -0.60 -14.89 12.56
C LYS A 86 -1.50 -13.64 12.49
N PRO A 87 -2.73 -13.71 13.00
CA PRO A 87 -3.63 -12.56 13.05
C PRO A 87 -3.03 -11.38 13.82
N ALA A 88 -3.01 -10.21 13.19
CA ALA A 88 -2.44 -8.98 13.77
C ALA A 88 -3.47 -7.88 14.00
N VAL A 89 -4.38 -7.65 13.04
CA VAL A 89 -5.45 -6.63 13.16
C VAL A 89 -6.75 -7.17 12.61
N ILE A 90 -7.86 -6.83 13.26
CA ILE A 90 -9.21 -7.26 12.87
C ILE A 90 -10.05 -6.06 12.40
N TYR A 91 -10.77 -6.24 11.29
CA TYR A 91 -11.66 -5.26 10.67
C TYR A 91 -13.04 -5.87 10.42
N LYS A 92 -14.08 -5.03 10.28
CA LYS A 92 -15.38 -5.49 9.78
C LYS A 92 -15.27 -5.80 8.28
N ASP A 93 -15.93 -6.85 7.84
CA ASP A 93 -15.96 -7.23 6.42
C ASP A 93 -17.04 -6.42 5.66
N PRO A 94 -16.67 -5.49 4.76
CA PRO A 94 -17.63 -4.67 4.03
C PRO A 94 -18.35 -5.46 2.92
N PHE A 95 -17.81 -6.60 2.51
CA PHE A 95 -18.36 -7.41 1.41
C PHE A 95 -19.47 -8.35 1.89
N ARG A 96 -19.27 -8.98 3.06
CA ARG A 96 -20.25 -9.91 3.66
C ARG A 96 -21.08 -9.26 4.75
N GLN A 97 -20.60 -8.16 5.32
CA GLN A 97 -21.24 -7.36 6.38
C GLN A 97 -21.51 -8.19 7.67
N GLY A 98 -22.43 -7.74 8.52
CA GLY A 98 -22.77 -8.45 9.76
C GLY A 98 -21.56 -8.69 10.67
N ASN A 99 -21.46 -9.93 11.17
CA ASN A 99 -20.41 -10.34 12.11
C ASN A 99 -19.12 -10.83 11.42
N HIS A 100 -19.11 -10.89 10.07
CA HIS A 100 -17.94 -11.31 9.30
C HIS A 100 -16.74 -10.37 9.48
N LYS A 101 -15.52 -10.88 9.33
CA LYS A 101 -14.28 -10.15 9.60
C LYS A 101 -13.27 -10.27 8.47
N LEU A 102 -12.53 -9.19 8.25
CA LEU A 102 -11.23 -9.21 7.59
C LEU A 102 -10.15 -9.16 8.67
N VAL A 103 -9.11 -9.95 8.52
CA VAL A 103 -8.00 -10.02 9.48
C VAL A 103 -6.69 -9.86 8.72
N LEU A 104 -5.96 -8.79 9.02
CA LEU A 104 -4.61 -8.61 8.52
C LEU A 104 -3.66 -9.50 9.32
N CYS A 105 -2.85 -10.27 8.60
CA CYS A 105 -1.96 -11.26 9.18
C CYS A 105 -0.49 -10.95 8.89
N GLU A 106 0.36 -11.23 9.85
CA GLU A 106 1.79 -11.37 9.67
C GLU A 106 2.12 -12.75 9.11
N VAL A 107 3.23 -12.84 8.38
CA VAL A 107 3.72 -14.09 7.79
C VAL A 107 4.96 -14.58 8.54
N TYR A 108 4.95 -15.86 8.94
CA TYR A 108 6.05 -16.52 9.64
C TYR A 108 6.51 -17.76 8.89
N ALA A 109 7.79 -18.09 9.03
CA ALA A 109 8.37 -19.34 8.54
C ALA A 109 7.95 -20.55 9.40
N ASN A 110 8.33 -21.76 8.98
CA ASN A 110 7.97 -23.00 9.68
C ASN A 110 8.50 -23.10 11.12
N ASP A 111 9.59 -22.41 11.41
CA ASP A 111 10.20 -22.33 12.74
C ASP A 111 9.66 -21.16 13.59
N TRP A 112 8.59 -20.51 13.11
CA TRP A 112 8.00 -19.32 13.73
C TRP A 112 8.92 -18.10 13.78
N THR A 113 9.97 -18.07 12.98
CA THR A 113 10.69 -16.82 12.74
C THR A 113 9.89 -15.94 11.76
N PRO A 114 9.93 -14.61 11.89
CA PRO A 114 9.30 -13.72 10.91
C PRO A 114 9.82 -14.03 9.49
N ALA A 115 8.92 -14.11 8.52
CA ALA A 115 9.32 -14.26 7.12
C ALA A 115 10.18 -13.06 6.68
N PRO A 116 11.10 -13.23 5.71
CA PRO A 116 12.08 -12.18 5.34
C PRO A 116 11.49 -10.82 4.99
N ARG A 117 10.23 -10.78 4.56
CA ARG A 117 9.50 -9.55 4.21
C ARG A 117 8.30 -9.28 5.11
N ASN A 118 8.29 -9.83 6.29
CA ASN A 118 7.37 -9.44 7.36
C ASN A 118 7.84 -8.12 7.99
N PHE A 119 7.75 -7.03 7.21
CA PHE A 119 8.19 -5.71 7.64
C PHE A 119 7.36 -5.16 8.80
N ARG A 120 6.12 -5.65 8.97
CA ARG A 120 5.28 -5.29 10.10
C ARG A 120 5.94 -5.63 11.43
N HIS A 121 6.52 -6.83 11.54
CA HIS A 121 7.22 -7.27 12.75
C HIS A 121 8.36 -6.33 13.14
N ASN A 122 9.25 -6.02 12.18
CA ASN A 122 10.39 -5.13 12.44
C ASN A 122 9.93 -3.70 12.79
N CYS A 123 8.89 -3.22 12.13
CA CYS A 123 8.28 -1.92 12.43
C CYS A 123 7.68 -1.91 13.84
N GLN A 124 7.01 -2.97 14.25
CA GLN A 124 6.46 -3.13 15.60
C GLN A 124 7.56 -3.03 16.66
N ASP A 125 8.65 -3.78 16.49
CA ASP A 125 9.79 -3.72 17.40
C ASP A 125 10.37 -2.30 17.55
N THR A 126 10.33 -1.53 16.48
CA THR A 126 10.77 -0.13 16.52
C THR A 126 9.75 0.76 17.22
N MET A 127 8.47 0.63 16.91
CA MET A 127 7.40 1.46 17.47
C MET A 127 7.20 1.21 18.98
N GLU A 128 7.54 0.02 19.49
CA GLU A 128 7.42 -0.34 20.91
C GLU A 128 8.60 0.13 21.78
N LYS A 129 9.66 0.68 21.19
CA LYS A 129 10.79 1.22 21.97
C LYS A 129 10.34 2.42 22.81
N GLN A 130 10.87 2.51 24.04
CA GLN A 130 10.51 3.57 24.99
C GLN A 130 10.76 4.98 24.43
N GLU A 131 11.87 5.17 23.72
CA GLU A 131 12.21 6.45 23.07
C GLU A 131 11.18 6.83 22.02
N VAL A 132 10.61 5.86 21.32
CA VAL A 132 9.60 6.08 20.27
C VAL A 132 8.23 6.30 20.87
N THR A 133 7.80 5.46 21.81
CA THR A 133 6.50 5.62 22.48
C THR A 133 6.39 6.92 23.23
N SER A 134 7.49 7.42 23.80
CA SER A 134 7.52 8.70 24.54
C SER A 134 7.23 9.93 23.68
N VAL A 135 7.45 9.84 22.37
CA VAL A 135 7.21 10.94 21.42
C VAL A 135 5.97 10.72 20.54
N THR A 136 5.25 9.63 20.74
CA THR A 136 3.98 9.30 20.04
C THR A 136 3.99 9.66 18.55
N PRO A 137 4.74 8.92 17.70
CA PRO A 137 4.82 9.20 16.27
C PRO A 137 3.46 9.00 15.59
N TRP A 138 3.01 9.99 14.82
CA TRP A 138 1.79 9.93 14.03
C TRP A 138 2.12 9.93 12.55
N PHE A 139 1.35 9.16 11.80
CA PHE A 139 1.47 9.05 10.35
C PHE A 139 0.12 9.29 9.68
N GLY A 140 0.15 10.10 8.61
CA GLY A 140 -0.91 10.19 7.61
C GLY A 140 -0.31 9.71 6.28
N LEU A 141 -0.95 8.76 5.63
CA LEU A 141 -0.45 8.14 4.40
C LEU A 141 -1.36 8.49 3.24
N GLU A 142 -0.79 9.07 2.20
CA GLU A 142 -1.46 9.40 0.94
C GLU A 142 -1.14 8.30 -0.07
N GLN A 143 -2.15 7.70 -0.67
CA GLN A 143 -2.01 6.60 -1.60
C GLN A 143 -2.62 6.96 -2.95
N GLU A 144 -1.76 7.24 -3.92
CA GLU A 144 -2.18 7.37 -5.30
C GLU A 144 -2.29 6.00 -5.98
N TYR A 145 -3.19 5.88 -6.96
CA TYR A 145 -3.39 4.69 -7.75
C TYR A 145 -4.01 5.01 -9.11
N SER A 146 -3.88 4.10 -10.07
CA SER A 146 -4.54 4.19 -11.36
C SER A 146 -5.57 3.09 -11.52
N ILE A 147 -6.76 3.43 -12.02
CA ILE A 147 -7.76 2.46 -12.45
C ILE A 147 -7.45 2.09 -13.89
N ILE A 148 -7.37 0.80 -14.18
CA ILE A 148 -7.06 0.27 -15.50
C ILE A 148 -8.20 -0.63 -16.01
N ASP A 149 -8.45 -0.57 -17.31
CA ASP A 149 -9.41 -1.44 -17.97
C ASP A 149 -8.85 -2.84 -18.21
N VAL A 150 -9.67 -3.74 -18.72
CA VAL A 150 -9.29 -5.12 -19.07
C VAL A 150 -8.17 -5.23 -20.11
N SER A 151 -7.85 -4.14 -20.80
CA SER A 151 -6.75 -4.04 -21.77
C SER A 151 -5.47 -3.45 -21.16
N ASN A 152 -5.40 -3.32 -19.83
CA ASN A 152 -4.33 -2.68 -19.08
C ASN A 152 -4.10 -1.21 -19.45
N ARG A 153 -5.15 -0.49 -19.85
CA ARG A 153 -5.08 0.95 -20.12
C ARG A 153 -5.70 1.72 -18.95
N PRO A 154 -5.12 2.87 -18.58
CA PRO A 154 -5.77 3.75 -17.62
C PRO A 154 -7.16 4.14 -18.11
N LEU A 155 -8.12 4.09 -17.20
CA LEU A 155 -9.52 4.42 -17.50
C LEU A 155 -9.64 5.86 -17.98
N GLY A 156 -10.34 6.08 -19.10
CA GLY A 156 -10.50 7.41 -19.69
C GLY A 156 -9.34 7.88 -20.58
N TRP A 157 -8.29 7.08 -20.76
CA TRP A 157 -7.22 7.39 -21.72
C TRP A 157 -7.64 7.07 -23.14
N PRO A 158 -7.20 7.89 -24.13
CA PRO A 158 -7.45 7.62 -25.55
C PRO A 158 -6.88 6.26 -25.97
N SER A 159 -7.53 5.60 -26.91
CA SER A 159 -7.09 4.32 -27.48
C SER A 159 -5.70 4.37 -28.14
N SER A 160 -5.26 5.55 -28.55
CA SER A 160 -4.00 5.78 -29.25
C SER A 160 -2.78 5.90 -28.34
N PHE A 161 -2.89 5.76 -27.03
CA PHE A 161 -1.82 6.02 -26.06
C PHE A 161 -1.11 7.37 -26.24
N MET A 162 -1.77 8.34 -26.88
CA MET A 162 -1.21 9.68 -27.05
C MET A 162 -0.88 10.27 -25.68
N PRO A 163 0.29 10.90 -25.52
CA PRO A 163 0.60 11.63 -24.30
C PRO A 163 -0.53 12.62 -24.02
N GLN A 164 -1.07 12.56 -22.81
CA GLN A 164 -2.04 13.58 -22.40
C GLN A 164 -1.36 14.95 -22.38
N PRO A 165 -2.10 16.02 -22.70
CA PRO A 165 -1.56 17.37 -22.53
C PRO A 165 -1.00 17.53 -21.12
N ASN A 166 0.11 18.25 -21.00
CA ASN A 166 0.80 18.55 -19.72
C ASN A 166 -0.02 19.48 -18.81
N THR A 167 -1.33 19.38 -18.82
CA THR A 167 -2.23 20.19 -17.99
C THR A 167 -2.96 19.26 -17.02
N PRO A 168 -2.93 19.51 -15.71
CA PRO A 168 -3.60 18.67 -14.71
C PRO A 168 -5.12 18.94 -14.70
N ILE A 169 -5.76 18.77 -15.86
CA ILE A 169 -7.20 19.08 -16.05
C ILE A 169 -8.12 18.09 -15.32
N HIS A 170 -7.58 16.99 -14.82
CA HIS A 170 -8.32 15.95 -14.10
C HIS A 170 -8.23 16.09 -12.58
N HIS A 171 -7.25 16.85 -12.09
CA HIS A 171 -7.05 17.06 -10.66
C HIS A 171 -8.29 17.77 -10.05
N ASP A 172 -8.86 17.16 -9.02
CA ASP A 172 -10.10 17.59 -8.34
C ASP A 172 -11.30 17.78 -9.29
N ALA A 173 -11.23 17.23 -10.49
CA ALA A 173 -12.20 17.52 -11.53
C ALA A 173 -13.57 16.88 -11.27
N VAL A 174 -14.59 17.55 -11.76
CA VAL A 174 -15.99 17.11 -11.73
C VAL A 174 -16.51 16.98 -13.15
N GLY A 175 -17.34 15.97 -13.35
CA GLY A 175 -18.04 15.73 -14.63
C GLY A 175 -17.53 14.50 -15.37
N MET A 176 -18.42 13.94 -16.19
CA MET A 176 -18.24 12.64 -16.85
C MET A 176 -16.97 12.54 -17.75
N HIS A 177 -16.55 13.66 -18.34
CA HIS A 177 -15.38 13.69 -19.24
C HIS A 177 -14.04 13.93 -18.51
N LYS A 178 -14.05 14.04 -17.18
CA LYS A 178 -12.87 14.40 -16.39
C LYS A 178 -12.63 13.47 -15.21
N ALA A 179 -13.68 12.98 -14.55
CA ALA A 179 -13.61 12.15 -13.34
C ALA A 179 -13.99 10.70 -13.68
N PHE A 180 -13.03 9.94 -14.17
CA PHE A 180 -13.24 8.52 -14.53
C PHE A 180 -13.03 7.62 -13.32
N GLY A 181 -14.05 6.80 -12.96
CA GLY A 181 -13.95 5.84 -11.89
C GLY A 181 -14.36 6.35 -10.51
N ARG A 182 -15.10 7.46 -10.42
CA ARG A 182 -15.62 8.03 -9.16
C ARG A 182 -16.43 7.03 -8.35
N ASP A 183 -17.25 6.21 -9.01
CA ASP A 183 -18.07 5.21 -8.32
C ASP A 183 -17.23 4.19 -7.53
N LEU A 184 -16.12 3.74 -8.10
CA LEU A 184 -15.18 2.86 -7.40
C LEU A 184 -14.51 3.59 -6.23
N TYR A 185 -14.06 4.82 -6.45
CA TYR A 185 -13.43 5.64 -5.42
C TYR A 185 -14.38 5.86 -4.22
N GLU A 186 -15.62 6.27 -4.46
CA GLU A 186 -16.61 6.50 -3.39
C GLU A 186 -16.97 5.19 -2.69
N ALA A 187 -17.21 4.11 -3.43
CA ALA A 187 -17.46 2.79 -2.84
C ALA A 187 -16.30 2.35 -1.92
N HIS A 188 -15.07 2.64 -2.33
CA HIS A 188 -13.88 2.35 -1.52
C HIS A 188 -13.85 3.14 -0.20
N LEU A 189 -14.11 4.44 -0.24
CA LEU A 189 -14.17 5.25 0.98
C LEU A 189 -15.21 4.71 1.97
N PHE A 190 -16.43 4.42 1.49
CA PHE A 190 -17.51 3.89 2.34
C PHE A 190 -17.19 2.50 2.89
N ALA A 191 -16.58 1.62 2.08
CA ALA A 191 -16.15 0.30 2.54
C ALA A 191 -15.06 0.39 3.61
N CYS A 192 -14.10 1.31 3.47
CA CYS A 192 -13.07 1.57 4.48
C CYS A 192 -13.67 2.12 5.78
N LEU A 193 -14.59 3.07 5.71
CA LEU A 193 -15.32 3.58 6.89
C LEU A 193 -16.08 2.46 7.60
N TYR A 194 -16.79 1.61 6.86
CA TYR A 194 -17.50 0.47 7.43
C TYR A 194 -16.54 -0.52 8.11
N ALA A 195 -15.40 -0.80 7.49
CA ALA A 195 -14.38 -1.69 8.03
C ALA A 195 -13.75 -1.16 9.33
N GLY A 196 -13.81 0.14 9.59
CA GLY A 196 -13.20 0.80 10.74
C GLY A 196 -11.77 1.29 10.47
N ILE A 197 -11.41 1.43 9.20
CA ILE A 197 -10.17 2.08 8.76
C ILE A 197 -10.28 3.58 9.02
N ASN A 198 -9.21 4.18 9.53
CA ASN A 198 -9.14 5.63 9.71
C ASN A 198 -8.85 6.32 8.36
N ILE A 199 -9.84 6.24 7.44
CA ILE A 199 -9.77 6.91 6.14
C ILE A 199 -10.09 8.40 6.31
N SER A 200 -9.26 9.28 5.75
CA SER A 200 -9.40 10.74 5.91
C SER A 200 -10.07 11.41 4.72
N GLY A 201 -10.01 10.79 3.55
CA GLY A 201 -10.57 11.33 2.32
C GLY A 201 -9.78 10.92 1.10
N GLY A 202 -9.87 11.73 0.06
CA GLY A 202 -9.15 11.55 -1.19
C GLY A 202 -9.67 12.46 -2.29
N ASN A 203 -9.08 12.36 -3.47
CA ASN A 203 -9.36 13.20 -4.63
C ASN A 203 -9.02 12.51 -5.95
N ALA A 204 -9.51 13.08 -7.04
CA ALA A 204 -9.05 12.75 -8.37
C ALA A 204 -7.69 13.40 -8.63
N GLU A 205 -6.77 12.63 -9.21
CA GLU A 205 -5.41 13.06 -9.51
C GLU A 205 -5.27 13.67 -10.93
N ALA A 206 -4.06 14.06 -11.28
CA ALA A 206 -3.77 14.83 -12.48
C ALA A 206 -4.11 14.11 -13.80
N CYS A 207 -4.13 12.79 -13.82
CA CYS A 207 -4.39 11.98 -15.01
C CYS A 207 -5.76 11.30 -14.97
N PRO A 208 -6.36 11.00 -16.16
CA PRO A 208 -7.60 10.24 -16.24
C PRO A 208 -7.48 8.90 -15.52
N GLY A 209 -8.48 8.54 -14.70
CA GLY A 209 -8.50 7.29 -13.96
C GLY A 209 -7.49 7.19 -12.84
N GLN A 210 -6.77 8.26 -12.53
CA GLN A 210 -5.87 8.35 -11.39
C GLN A 210 -6.58 9.00 -10.20
N TRP A 211 -6.47 8.36 -9.04
CA TRP A 211 -7.12 8.76 -7.79
C TRP A 211 -6.16 8.65 -6.63
N GLU A 212 -6.48 9.35 -5.56
CA GLU A 212 -5.79 9.26 -4.28
C GLU A 212 -6.79 9.00 -3.16
N PHE A 213 -6.39 8.20 -2.18
CA PHE A 213 -7.04 8.15 -0.87
C PHE A 213 -6.01 8.33 0.25
N GLN A 214 -6.48 8.78 1.42
CA GLN A 214 -5.62 9.05 2.55
C GLN A 214 -6.10 8.29 3.78
N VAL A 215 -5.15 7.72 4.54
CA VAL A 215 -5.40 7.07 5.83
C VAL A 215 -4.65 7.79 6.93
N GLY A 216 -5.25 7.85 8.11
CA GLY A 216 -4.69 8.52 9.27
C GLY A 216 -5.25 9.94 9.46
N PRO A 217 -4.62 10.80 10.29
CA PRO A 217 -3.42 10.49 11.04
C PRO A 217 -3.68 9.44 12.13
N SER A 218 -2.73 8.55 12.32
CA SER A 218 -2.78 7.51 13.35
C SER A 218 -1.41 7.29 13.97
N GLU A 219 -1.38 6.83 15.22
CA GLU A 219 -0.16 6.55 15.96
C GLU A 219 0.42 5.19 15.58
N GLY A 220 1.74 5.11 15.51
CA GLY A 220 2.50 3.87 15.39
C GLY A 220 2.16 3.05 14.15
N LEU A 221 1.84 1.77 14.33
CA LEU A 221 1.56 0.83 13.24
C LEU A 221 0.23 1.05 12.54
N LYS A 222 -0.73 1.72 13.22
CA LYS A 222 -2.12 1.73 12.76
C LYS A 222 -2.31 2.31 11.35
N ALA A 223 -1.58 3.36 10.99
CA ALA A 223 -1.69 3.93 9.63
C ALA A 223 -1.24 2.93 8.55
N SER A 224 -0.16 2.18 8.83
CA SER A 224 0.38 1.17 7.93
C SER A 224 -0.54 -0.06 7.80
N ASP A 225 -1.11 -0.52 8.94
CA ASP A 225 -2.12 -1.58 8.96
C ASP A 225 -3.35 -1.19 8.14
N ASP A 226 -3.86 0.03 8.37
CA ASP A 226 -5.02 0.59 7.68
C ASP A 226 -4.75 0.74 6.17
N LEU A 227 -3.54 1.16 5.77
CA LEU A 227 -3.19 1.30 4.35
C LEU A 227 -3.19 -0.06 3.63
N TRP A 228 -2.61 -1.10 4.22
CA TRP A 228 -2.63 -2.43 3.62
C TRP A 228 -4.05 -2.97 3.49
N MET A 229 -4.89 -2.80 4.53
CA MET A 229 -6.29 -3.23 4.46
C MET A 229 -7.11 -2.39 3.47
N ALA A 230 -6.86 -1.08 3.37
CA ALA A 230 -7.50 -0.22 2.37
C ALA A 230 -7.13 -0.65 0.93
N ARG A 231 -5.85 -0.97 0.67
CA ARG A 231 -5.42 -1.54 -0.62
C ARG A 231 -6.15 -2.86 -0.94
N TYR A 232 -6.28 -3.75 0.05
CA TYR A 232 -7.03 -4.99 -0.12
C TYR A 232 -8.50 -4.73 -0.49
N ILE A 233 -9.18 -3.85 0.24
CA ILE A 233 -10.57 -3.48 -0.03
C ILE A 233 -10.70 -2.88 -1.42
N LEU A 234 -9.78 -2.03 -1.84
CA LEU A 234 -9.79 -1.42 -3.17
C LEU A 234 -9.64 -2.47 -4.29
N HIS A 235 -8.71 -3.42 -4.15
CA HIS A 235 -8.58 -4.52 -5.10
C HIS A 235 -9.85 -5.38 -5.17
N ARG A 236 -10.44 -5.72 -4.03
CA ARG A 236 -11.69 -6.50 -3.98
C ARG A 236 -12.87 -5.76 -4.64
N LEU A 237 -12.99 -4.46 -4.39
CA LEU A 237 -14.01 -3.64 -5.05
C LEU A 237 -13.77 -3.56 -6.56
N SER A 238 -12.52 -3.45 -7.01
CA SER A 238 -12.22 -3.38 -8.43
C SER A 238 -12.71 -4.63 -9.19
N GLU A 239 -12.67 -5.82 -8.56
CA GLU A 239 -13.28 -7.05 -9.11
C GLU A 239 -14.80 -6.87 -9.32
N GLU A 240 -15.49 -6.20 -8.38
CA GLU A 240 -16.92 -5.92 -8.46
C GLU A 240 -17.27 -4.94 -9.59
N PHE A 241 -16.40 -3.98 -9.87
CA PHE A 241 -16.58 -3.00 -10.93
C PHE A 241 -16.08 -3.50 -12.31
N GLY A 242 -15.39 -4.65 -12.37
CA GLY A 242 -14.86 -5.22 -13.61
C GLY A 242 -13.70 -4.39 -14.19
N VAL A 243 -12.92 -3.79 -13.31
CA VAL A 243 -11.69 -3.05 -13.61
C VAL A 243 -10.55 -3.61 -12.75
N ALA A 244 -9.33 -3.16 -12.99
CA ALA A 244 -8.21 -3.42 -12.09
C ALA A 244 -7.64 -2.13 -11.52
N VAL A 245 -6.88 -2.24 -10.43
CA VAL A 245 -6.18 -1.13 -9.79
C VAL A 245 -4.69 -1.40 -9.86
N SER A 246 -3.93 -0.36 -10.21
CA SER A 246 -2.48 -0.41 -10.27
C SER A 246 -1.88 0.62 -9.32
N PHE A 247 -0.95 0.17 -8.47
CA PHE A 247 -0.07 1.00 -7.66
C PHE A 247 1.30 1.20 -8.32
N HIS A 248 1.43 0.89 -9.61
CA HIS A 248 2.71 1.07 -10.31
C HIS A 248 3.08 2.55 -10.37
N PRO A 249 4.29 2.95 -9.94
CA PRO A 249 4.68 4.37 -9.84
C PRO A 249 4.65 5.13 -11.14
N LYS A 250 4.81 4.44 -12.28
CA LYS A 250 4.81 5.02 -13.61
C LYS A 250 4.21 4.03 -14.62
N LEU A 251 2.88 3.96 -14.64
CA LEU A 251 2.16 2.95 -15.43
C LEU A 251 2.46 3.06 -16.94
N ILE A 252 2.61 4.29 -17.46
CA ILE A 252 2.93 4.55 -18.86
C ILE A 252 4.35 5.11 -18.94
N PRO A 253 5.33 4.32 -19.46
CA PRO A 253 6.69 4.80 -19.64
C PRO A 253 6.76 6.04 -20.53
N GLY A 254 7.46 7.09 -20.09
CA GLY A 254 7.57 8.36 -20.83
C GLY A 254 6.29 9.21 -20.89
N GLY A 255 5.15 8.68 -20.39
CA GLY A 255 3.87 9.38 -20.36
C GLY A 255 3.70 10.28 -19.14
N ALA A 256 2.57 11.00 -19.09
CA ALA A 256 2.09 11.67 -17.90
C ALA A 256 1.60 10.63 -16.86
N GLY A 257 1.37 11.07 -15.62
CA GLY A 257 0.87 10.22 -14.55
C GLY A 257 1.99 9.46 -13.84
N ALA A 258 2.42 10.04 -12.72
CA ALA A 258 3.23 9.37 -11.72
C ALA A 258 2.34 9.11 -10.51
N CYS A 259 2.48 7.95 -9.87
CA CYS A 259 1.74 7.61 -8.65
C CYS A 259 2.71 7.58 -7.45
N GLY A 260 2.46 8.47 -6.50
CA GLY A 260 3.20 8.59 -5.25
C GLY A 260 2.51 7.89 -4.08
N GLY A 261 3.26 7.75 -3.00
CA GLY A 261 2.77 7.31 -1.71
C GLY A 261 3.36 8.20 -0.62
N HIS A 262 2.80 9.42 -0.42
CA HIS A 262 3.39 10.40 0.47
C HIS A 262 3.14 10.04 1.93
N VAL A 263 4.10 10.37 2.79
CA VAL A 263 4.03 10.09 4.21
C VAL A 263 4.10 11.37 5.02
N ASN A 264 2.99 11.76 5.61
CA ASN A 264 2.93 12.83 6.60
C ASN A 264 3.37 12.27 7.95
N PHE A 265 4.41 12.86 8.54
CA PHE A 265 5.01 12.39 9.78
C PHE A 265 5.14 13.50 10.81
N SER A 266 4.77 13.18 12.05
CA SER A 266 5.00 14.07 13.18
C SER A 266 5.26 13.31 14.48
N THR A 267 5.96 13.96 15.40
CA THR A 267 6.10 13.54 16.79
C THR A 267 5.38 14.52 17.72
N SER A 268 5.13 14.13 18.96
CA SER A 268 4.52 15.02 19.95
C SER A 268 5.21 16.39 20.05
N PRO A 269 6.57 16.51 20.10
CA PRO A 269 7.23 17.81 20.05
C PRO A 269 6.94 18.63 18.79
N MET A 270 6.80 17.98 17.62
CA MET A 270 6.50 18.68 16.37
C MET A 270 5.09 19.28 16.36
N ARG A 271 4.15 18.69 17.10
CA ARG A 271 2.74 19.12 17.18
C ARG A 271 2.48 20.19 18.24
N GLN A 272 3.46 20.51 19.07
CA GLN A 272 3.37 21.55 20.12
C GLN A 272 3.86 22.91 19.64
N GLU A 273 3.64 23.93 20.47
CA GLU A 273 4.13 25.29 20.21
C GLU A 273 5.64 25.30 19.94
N GLY A 274 6.06 25.98 18.89
CA GLY A 274 7.46 25.97 18.43
C GLY A 274 7.91 24.69 17.72
N GLY A 275 7.00 23.74 17.45
CA GLY A 275 7.27 22.43 16.84
C GLY A 275 7.93 22.49 15.46
N ILE A 276 7.81 23.63 14.75
CA ILE A 276 8.50 23.87 13.48
C ILE A 276 10.04 23.72 13.61
N ASN A 277 10.60 24.01 14.78
CA ASN A 277 12.03 23.83 15.02
C ASN A 277 12.40 22.34 15.09
N HIS A 278 11.55 21.50 15.67
CA HIS A 278 11.72 20.05 15.68
C HIS A 278 11.58 19.47 14.26
N ILE A 279 10.63 19.98 13.48
CA ILE A 279 10.48 19.61 12.07
C ILE A 279 11.75 19.95 11.29
N LYS A 280 12.26 21.19 11.41
CA LYS A 280 13.50 21.62 10.74
C LYS A 280 14.74 20.85 11.20
N ALA A 281 14.80 20.46 12.47
CA ALA A 281 15.89 19.67 13.03
C ALA A 281 15.96 18.24 12.43
N ALA A 282 14.84 17.71 11.90
CA ALA A 282 14.82 16.43 11.20
C ALA A 282 15.49 16.50 9.82
N MET A 283 15.56 17.68 9.17
CA MET A 283 16.04 17.81 7.78
C MET A 283 17.47 17.32 7.58
N PRO A 284 18.48 17.70 8.40
CA PRO A 284 19.84 17.19 8.24
C PRO A 284 19.94 15.67 8.46
N LEU A 285 19.11 15.08 9.31
CA LEU A 285 19.07 13.63 9.52
C LEU A 285 18.55 12.92 8.28
N LEU A 286 17.44 13.41 7.73
CA LEU A 286 16.84 12.89 6.49
C LEU A 286 17.73 13.07 5.26
N ALA A 287 18.49 14.18 5.20
CA ALA A 287 19.48 14.45 4.15
C ALA A 287 20.62 13.42 4.18
N ARG A 288 21.15 13.12 5.36
CA ARG A 288 22.27 12.20 5.56
C ARG A 288 21.93 10.78 5.10
N THR A 289 20.71 10.32 5.36
CA THR A 289 20.24 8.96 5.05
C THR A 289 19.53 8.87 3.69
N HIS A 290 19.39 9.97 2.95
CA HIS A 290 18.57 10.04 1.74
C HIS A 290 18.87 8.93 0.73
N LYS A 291 20.14 8.71 0.36
CA LYS A 291 20.53 7.68 -0.62
C LYS A 291 20.20 6.26 -0.17
N GLN A 292 20.20 6.01 1.14
CA GLN A 292 19.85 4.70 1.72
C GLN A 292 18.34 4.55 1.87
N PHE A 293 17.61 5.67 1.96
CA PHE A 293 16.16 5.68 2.08
C PHE A 293 15.47 5.42 0.72
N LEU A 294 16.02 5.92 -0.39
CA LEU A 294 15.41 5.77 -1.72
C LEU A 294 15.11 4.31 -2.11
N PRO A 295 15.97 3.31 -1.84
CA PRO A 295 15.65 1.91 -2.09
C PRO A 295 14.46 1.37 -1.30
N LEU A 296 14.06 2.01 -0.19
CA LEU A 296 12.92 1.62 0.63
C LEU A 296 11.59 2.18 0.11
N CYS A 297 11.66 3.08 -0.86
CA CYS A 297 10.54 3.86 -1.35
C CYS A 297 9.65 3.15 -2.38
N ASP A 298 9.98 1.92 -2.77
CA ASP A 298 9.14 1.08 -3.63
C ASP A 298 9.36 -0.42 -3.33
N ALA A 299 8.53 -1.26 -3.92
CA ALA A 299 8.56 -2.70 -3.69
C ALA A 299 9.77 -3.43 -4.31
N HIS A 300 10.54 -2.77 -5.18
CA HIS A 300 11.64 -3.34 -5.95
C HIS A 300 13.01 -2.70 -5.66
N GLY A 301 13.18 -2.15 -4.46
CA GLY A 301 14.47 -1.63 -4.02
C GLY A 301 14.89 -0.33 -4.70
N GLY A 302 13.95 0.53 -5.05
CA GLY A 302 14.16 1.83 -5.70
C GLY A 302 14.03 1.80 -7.22
N ALA A 303 13.95 0.61 -7.84
CA ALA A 303 13.96 0.48 -9.29
C ALA A 303 12.75 1.11 -9.99
N ASP A 304 11.57 0.96 -9.42
CA ASP A 304 10.33 1.52 -9.96
C ASP A 304 10.25 3.03 -9.73
N ASN A 305 10.73 3.48 -8.58
CA ASN A 305 10.65 4.88 -8.17
C ASN A 305 11.54 5.80 -9.02
N VAL A 306 12.65 5.29 -9.56
CA VAL A 306 13.51 6.04 -10.49
C VAL A 306 12.69 6.54 -11.69
N SER A 307 11.83 5.70 -12.26
CA SER A 307 10.99 6.09 -13.40
C SER A 307 9.97 7.17 -13.04
N ARG A 308 9.48 7.18 -11.80
CA ARG A 308 8.60 8.24 -11.26
C ARG A 308 9.35 9.54 -11.07
N LEU A 309 10.54 9.49 -10.49
CA LEU A 309 11.33 10.67 -10.13
C LEU A 309 11.99 11.37 -11.34
N MET A 310 12.09 10.71 -12.48
CA MET A 310 12.71 11.24 -13.71
C MET A 310 11.70 11.72 -14.77
N GLY A 311 10.40 11.71 -14.51
CA GLY A 311 9.36 12.04 -15.50
C GLY A 311 8.77 13.45 -15.35
N PHE A 312 7.93 13.85 -16.32
CA PHE A 312 7.06 15.02 -16.18
C PHE A 312 6.06 14.83 -15.03
N PHE A 313 5.76 15.90 -14.30
CA PHE A 313 4.92 15.88 -13.10
C PHE A 313 5.48 15.02 -11.95
N CYS A 314 6.79 14.87 -11.91
CA CYS A 314 7.46 14.26 -10.77
C CYS A 314 7.44 15.16 -9.58
N THR A 315 7.15 14.58 -8.45
CA THR A 315 6.95 15.30 -7.21
C THR A 315 8.15 15.24 -6.28
N ALA A 316 9.28 14.75 -6.73
CA ALA A 316 10.49 14.74 -5.94
C ALA A 316 11.74 14.65 -6.81
N SER A 317 12.79 15.32 -6.41
CA SER A 317 14.12 15.18 -6.98
C SER A 317 14.77 13.86 -6.55
N VAL A 318 15.65 13.31 -7.38
CA VAL A 318 16.56 12.22 -6.99
C VAL A 318 17.55 12.72 -5.92
N GLU A 319 17.75 14.04 -5.84
CA GLU A 319 18.57 14.68 -4.84
C GLU A 319 17.72 15.17 -3.66
N PHE A 320 18.31 15.16 -2.46
CA PHE A 320 17.63 15.65 -1.27
C PHE A 320 17.40 17.16 -1.37
N LYS A 321 16.14 17.54 -1.26
CA LYS A 321 15.68 18.93 -1.20
C LYS A 321 14.52 19.04 -0.22
N TRP A 322 14.48 20.06 0.59
CA TRP A 322 13.31 20.36 1.40
C TRP A 322 12.90 21.83 1.26
N GLY A 323 11.63 22.10 1.45
CA GLY A 323 11.10 23.46 1.36
C GLY A 323 9.71 23.63 1.98
N ILE A 324 9.35 24.89 2.22
CA ILE A 324 8.00 25.26 2.63
C ILE A 324 7.17 25.46 1.35
N GLU A 325 5.99 24.85 1.27
CA GLU A 325 5.10 24.86 0.10
C GLU A 325 5.72 24.30 -1.20
N ASP A 326 6.95 23.84 -1.17
CA ASP A 326 7.67 23.38 -2.35
C ASP A 326 7.22 21.96 -2.74
N ARG A 327 6.43 21.86 -3.79
CA ARG A 327 5.94 20.57 -4.32
C ARG A 327 7.00 19.79 -5.10
N ASP A 328 8.14 20.41 -5.44
CA ASP A 328 9.26 19.74 -6.10
C ASP A 328 10.28 19.19 -5.07
N ALA A 329 10.08 19.49 -3.80
CA ALA A 329 10.96 19.02 -2.73
C ALA A 329 10.69 17.54 -2.40
N THR A 330 11.74 16.84 -1.98
CA THR A 330 11.65 15.47 -1.42
C THR A 330 10.96 15.45 -0.07
N ILE A 331 11.18 16.51 0.74
CA ILE A 331 10.49 16.73 2.00
C ILE A 331 9.83 18.12 1.95
N ARG A 332 8.52 18.15 2.10
CA ARG A 332 7.74 19.38 2.12
C ARG A 332 7.28 19.70 3.54
N ILE A 333 7.37 20.96 3.91
CA ILE A 333 6.66 21.51 5.07
C ILE A 333 5.42 22.22 4.51
N PRO A 334 4.20 21.75 4.81
CA PRO A 334 2.99 22.41 4.32
C PRO A 334 2.91 23.88 4.79
N ARG A 335 2.29 24.73 3.96
CA ARG A 335 2.14 26.17 4.28
C ARG A 335 1.50 26.40 5.64
N GLN A 336 0.43 25.67 5.92
CA GLN A 336 -0.30 25.81 7.18
C GLN A 336 0.59 25.48 8.39
N VAL A 337 1.42 24.44 8.30
CA VAL A 337 2.40 24.08 9.33
C VAL A 337 3.41 25.19 9.56
N ALA A 338 3.88 25.83 8.49
CA ALA A 338 4.83 26.95 8.59
C ALA A 338 4.19 28.19 9.23
N LEU A 339 2.91 28.46 8.92
CA LEU A 339 2.16 29.59 9.51
C LEU A 339 1.82 29.35 10.98
N GLU A 340 1.43 28.14 11.35
CA GLU A 340 1.09 27.77 12.73
C GLU A 340 2.33 27.52 13.60
N GLY A 341 3.49 27.35 12.99
CA GLY A 341 4.74 27.08 13.69
C GLY A 341 4.81 25.69 14.33
N LYS A 342 3.94 24.76 13.95
CA LYS A 342 3.83 23.38 14.45
C LYS A 342 3.06 22.48 13.48
N GLY A 343 3.22 21.16 13.60
CA GLY A 343 2.49 20.20 12.79
C GLY A 343 3.33 19.00 12.36
N PHE A 344 3.56 18.84 11.06
CA PHE A 344 4.17 17.66 10.46
C PHE A 344 5.07 18.01 9.26
N LEU A 345 5.90 17.08 8.84
CA LEU A 345 6.57 17.09 7.54
C LEU A 345 5.89 16.09 6.60
N GLU A 346 5.95 16.35 5.31
CA GLU A 346 5.51 15.42 4.27
C GLU A 346 6.74 14.86 3.54
N ASP A 347 6.94 13.55 3.64
CA ASP A 347 7.92 12.82 2.86
C ASP A 347 7.30 12.40 1.52
N ARG A 348 7.80 12.96 0.43
CA ARG A 348 7.30 12.77 -0.93
C ARG A 348 8.13 11.77 -1.75
N ARG A 349 9.14 11.15 -1.12
CA ARG A 349 10.03 10.18 -1.76
C ARG A 349 9.35 8.85 -2.10
N PRO A 350 8.45 8.28 -1.27
CA PRO A 350 7.88 6.98 -1.56
C PRO A 350 6.98 6.98 -2.80
N ALA A 351 7.04 5.89 -3.55
CA ALA A 351 6.17 5.61 -4.68
C ALA A 351 4.89 4.91 -4.24
N ALA A 352 3.88 4.85 -5.09
CA ALA A 352 2.59 4.27 -4.75
C ALA A 352 2.65 2.80 -4.30
N ASN A 353 3.63 2.02 -4.77
CA ASN A 353 3.84 0.62 -4.40
C ASN A 353 4.80 0.42 -3.22
N PHE A 354 5.03 1.44 -2.41
CA PHE A 354 5.88 1.32 -1.22
C PHE A 354 5.27 0.40 -0.15
N ASP A 355 6.11 -0.21 0.67
CA ASP A 355 5.66 -0.85 1.90
C ASP A 355 5.57 0.18 3.03
N PRO A 356 4.37 0.41 3.61
CA PRO A 356 4.19 1.45 4.61
C PRO A 356 4.93 1.17 5.92
N TYR A 357 5.09 -0.11 6.31
CA TYR A 357 5.85 -0.44 7.52
C TYR A 357 7.33 -0.10 7.35
N LEU A 358 7.89 -0.42 6.17
CA LEU A 358 9.30 -0.19 5.89
C LEU A 358 9.64 1.30 5.91
N VAL A 359 8.76 2.13 5.31
CA VAL A 359 8.97 3.58 5.24
C VAL A 359 8.75 4.26 6.60
N THR A 360 7.69 3.89 7.32
CA THR A 360 7.42 4.48 8.64
C THR A 360 8.46 4.07 9.68
N ASP A 361 8.92 2.81 9.66
CA ASP A 361 10.05 2.34 10.47
C ASP A 361 11.32 3.14 10.20
N ALA A 362 11.67 3.31 8.92
CA ALA A 362 12.86 4.06 8.53
C ALA A 362 12.81 5.54 8.97
N LEU A 363 11.64 6.20 8.84
CA LEU A 363 11.46 7.57 9.34
C LEU A 363 11.69 7.67 10.85
N VAL A 364 11.13 6.75 11.63
CA VAL A 364 11.30 6.73 13.09
C VAL A 364 12.75 6.45 13.47
N ARG A 365 13.39 5.47 12.83
CA ARG A 365 14.81 5.16 13.07
C ARG A 365 15.70 6.36 12.83
N VAL A 366 15.46 7.11 11.76
CA VAL A 366 16.26 8.28 11.41
C VAL A 366 15.94 9.48 12.31
N VAL A 367 14.66 9.83 12.44
CA VAL A 367 14.26 11.10 13.07
C VAL A 367 14.19 11.00 14.60
N VAL A 368 13.75 9.86 15.12
CA VAL A 368 13.56 9.68 16.58
C VAL A 368 14.77 9.01 17.22
N LEU A 369 15.25 7.89 16.62
CA LEU A 369 16.35 7.12 17.17
C LEU A 369 17.74 7.59 16.69
N GLY A 370 17.81 8.53 15.75
CA GLY A 370 19.07 9.13 15.31
C GLY A 370 19.97 8.19 14.50
N HIS A 371 19.41 7.16 13.84
CA HIS A 371 20.20 6.26 13.03
C HIS A 371 20.82 6.97 11.84
N GLU A 372 22.12 6.79 11.64
CA GLU A 372 22.88 7.39 10.53
C GLU A 372 22.92 6.48 9.29
N THR A 373 22.48 5.24 9.43
CA THR A 373 22.44 4.24 8.34
C THR A 373 21.12 3.48 8.35
N LEU A 374 20.66 3.13 7.15
CA LEU A 374 19.49 2.28 6.94
C LEU A 374 19.91 1.03 6.15
N GLN A 375 19.36 -0.12 6.52
CA GLN A 375 19.55 -1.35 5.78
C GLN A 375 18.56 -1.42 4.61
N ASN A 376 19.02 -1.90 3.46
CA ASN A 376 18.14 -2.18 2.32
C ASN A 376 17.75 -3.68 2.34
N PRO A 377 16.50 -4.03 2.70
CA PRO A 377 16.08 -5.43 2.75
C PRO A 377 15.92 -6.06 1.36
N TYR A 378 15.98 -5.26 0.29
CA TYR A 378 15.95 -5.72 -1.09
C TYR A 378 17.36 -5.99 -1.67
N ALA A 379 18.43 -5.65 -0.95
CA ALA A 379 19.81 -5.85 -1.40
C ALA A 379 20.27 -7.31 -1.40
N GLU A 380 19.59 -8.20 -0.68
CA GLU A 380 19.87 -9.63 -0.71
C GLU A 380 19.46 -10.22 -2.06
N PRO A 381 20.33 -10.98 -2.72
CA PRO A 381 19.97 -11.62 -3.98
C PRO A 381 18.80 -12.56 -3.72
N ARG A 382 17.76 -12.45 -4.54
CA ARG A 382 16.73 -13.49 -4.64
C ARG A 382 17.45 -14.79 -5.00
N VAL A 383 17.75 -15.63 -4.01
CA VAL A 383 18.18 -17.00 -4.27
C VAL A 383 16.92 -17.76 -4.71
N VAL A 384 16.53 -17.56 -5.96
CA VAL A 384 15.69 -18.51 -6.65
C VAL A 384 16.59 -19.73 -6.87
N LYS A 385 16.63 -20.62 -5.90
CA LYS A 385 17.15 -21.97 -6.10
C LYS A 385 16.19 -22.70 -7.04
N LEU A 386 16.29 -22.44 -8.32
CA LEU A 386 15.82 -23.35 -9.36
C LEU A 386 16.74 -24.58 -9.36
N ALA A 387 16.65 -25.39 -8.33
CA ALA A 387 17.22 -26.72 -8.30
C ALA A 387 16.12 -27.75 -8.60
N VAL A 388 15.59 -27.71 -9.82
CA VAL A 388 14.97 -28.90 -10.37
C VAL A 388 16.13 -29.79 -10.85
N ASP A 389 16.51 -30.74 -10.01
CA ASP A 389 17.41 -31.82 -10.41
C ASP A 389 16.66 -32.73 -11.40
N LEU A 390 16.72 -32.37 -12.66
CA LEU A 390 16.08 -33.13 -13.76
C LEU A 390 16.62 -34.57 -13.88
N SER A 391 17.73 -34.91 -13.18
CA SER A 391 18.27 -36.29 -13.18
C SER A 391 17.41 -37.28 -12.38
N LYS A 392 16.43 -36.77 -11.61
CA LYS A 392 15.52 -37.60 -10.80
C LYS A 392 14.11 -37.76 -11.38
N VAL A 393 13.83 -37.18 -12.53
CA VAL A 393 12.57 -37.41 -13.24
C VAL A 393 12.70 -38.71 -13.99
N LYS A 394 12.23 -39.81 -13.41
CA LYS A 394 11.97 -41.06 -14.17
C LYS A 394 10.71 -40.81 -14.99
N LEU A 395 10.88 -40.79 -16.30
CA LEU A 395 9.77 -40.99 -17.22
C LEU A 395 9.53 -42.50 -17.22
N ASP A 396 8.46 -42.94 -16.60
CA ASP A 396 7.97 -44.30 -16.81
C ASP A 396 7.37 -44.36 -18.21
N ASP A 397 7.88 -45.29 -19.03
CA ASP A 397 7.42 -45.60 -20.39
C ASP A 397 6.02 -46.20 -20.40
#